data_980f8a19404bb1aebef921443760c335
#
_entry.id   980f8a19404bb1aebef921443760c335
#
_cell.length_a   1.000
_cell.length_b   1.000
_cell.length_c   1.000
_cell.angle_alpha   90.00
_cell.angle_beta   90.00
_cell.angle_gamma   90.00
#
_symmetry.space_group_name_H-M   'P 1'
#
loop_
_entity.id
_entity.type
_entity.pdbx_description
1 polymer ?
#
loop_
_entity_poly.entity_id
_entity_poly.type
_entity_poly.pdbx_seq_one_letter_code
_entity_poly.pdbx_strand_id
1 'polypeptide(L)'
;NMPFFGIFGACSTFVEGLCLGSVFLDGGAANNVLCATSSHFCSAEKQFRFPLELGNQRPPTSQWTVTGSGAAVLSKSGTGPFITHITPGKIVDMGIKDANNMGAAMAPAALDTLITHLRDTDRKPSYYDAIITGDLGHIGKDIVIELAETKGYNIKSIYNDCGVLMFDKNTQDTHSGGSGCACIGTVFSGYFFKQLKDRKLNRILLIATGALTNATT
;
A
#
# COMPACT_ATOMS: atom_id res chain seq x y z
N ASN A 1 25.48 17.76 5.67
CA ASN A 1 25.23 16.79 4.61
C ASN A 1 24.57 15.57 5.20
N MET A 2 23.49 15.13 4.62
CA MET A 2 22.69 13.98 5.05
C MET A 2 22.68 12.96 3.92
N PRO A 3 22.95 11.66 4.16
CA PRO A 3 22.82 10.64 3.14
C PRO A 3 21.40 10.63 2.55
N PHE A 4 21.29 10.40 1.25
CA PHE A 4 20.03 10.34 0.52
C PHE A 4 20.02 9.10 -0.37
N PHE A 5 18.92 8.33 -0.31
CA PHE A 5 18.68 7.17 -1.16
C PHE A 5 17.39 7.38 -1.94
N GLY A 6 17.45 7.23 -3.26
CA GLY A 6 16.28 7.06 -4.10
C GLY A 6 15.91 5.59 -4.16
N ILE A 7 14.67 5.26 -3.83
CA ILE A 7 14.12 3.90 -3.90
C ILE A 7 12.92 3.89 -4.84
N PHE A 8 12.65 2.75 -5.46
CA PHE A 8 11.52 2.62 -6.36
C PHE A 8 10.91 1.21 -6.26
N GLY A 9 9.72 1.16 -5.67
CA GLY A 9 8.85 -0.02 -5.61
C GLY A 9 7.47 0.25 -6.19
N ALA A 10 7.36 1.19 -7.15
CA ALA A 10 6.08 1.70 -7.65
C ALA A 10 5.18 2.12 -6.47
N CYS A 11 3.96 1.60 -6.37
CA CYS A 11 3.03 1.96 -5.30
C CYS A 11 3.46 1.45 -3.91
N SER A 12 4.42 0.52 -3.80
CA SER A 12 4.93 0.03 -2.51
C SER A 12 6.02 0.91 -1.88
N THR A 13 6.52 1.92 -2.59
CA THR A 13 7.71 2.71 -2.21
C THR A 13 7.67 3.24 -0.78
N PHE A 14 6.52 3.69 -0.28
CA PHE A 14 6.43 4.20 1.10
C PHE A 14 6.75 3.11 2.15
N VAL A 15 6.13 1.94 2.03
CA VAL A 15 6.35 0.83 2.97
C VAL A 15 7.72 0.21 2.79
N GLU A 16 8.23 0.16 1.56
CA GLU A 16 9.62 -0.21 1.27
C GLU A 16 10.59 0.72 2.03
N GLY A 17 10.35 2.04 1.98
CA GLY A 17 11.11 3.01 2.75
C GLY A 17 11.05 2.77 4.26
N LEU A 18 9.86 2.45 4.80
CA LEU A 18 9.71 2.10 6.22
C LEU A 18 10.49 0.82 6.58
N CYS A 19 10.46 -0.20 5.72
CA CYS A 19 11.20 -1.44 5.92
C CYS A 19 12.72 -1.20 5.91
N LEU A 20 13.24 -0.55 4.88
CA LEU A 20 14.67 -0.23 4.76
C LEU A 20 15.15 0.68 5.89
N GLY A 21 14.37 1.72 6.22
CA GLY A 21 14.65 2.60 7.33
C GLY A 21 14.74 1.87 8.66
N SER A 22 13.85 0.89 8.90
CA SER A 22 13.88 0.05 10.10
C SER A 22 15.14 -0.80 10.16
N VAL A 23 15.56 -1.40 9.02
CA VAL A 23 16.81 -2.18 8.94
C VAL A 23 18.04 -1.30 9.22
N PHE A 24 18.10 -0.08 8.68
CA PHE A 24 19.20 0.85 8.97
C PHE A 24 19.28 1.23 10.44
N LEU A 25 18.13 1.42 11.08
CA LEU A 25 18.08 1.73 12.52
C LEU A 25 18.51 0.52 13.37
N ASP A 26 17.96 -0.65 13.09
CA ASP A 26 18.23 -1.88 13.83
C ASP A 26 19.70 -2.30 13.68
N GLY A 27 20.23 -2.23 12.46
CA GLY A 27 21.65 -2.48 12.15
C GLY A 27 22.63 -1.43 12.66
N GLY A 28 22.15 -0.33 13.26
CA GLY A 28 23.01 0.71 13.84
C GLY A 28 23.64 1.67 12.84
N ALA A 29 23.26 1.62 11.57
CA ALA A 29 23.78 2.49 10.53
C ALA A 29 23.22 3.93 10.59
N ALA A 30 22.07 4.12 11.25
CA ALA A 30 21.45 5.41 11.46
C ALA A 30 20.83 5.53 12.85
N ASN A 31 20.63 6.74 13.35
CA ASN A 31 19.86 7.04 14.56
C ASN A 31 18.43 7.50 14.24
N ASN A 32 18.27 8.18 13.12
CA ASN A 32 16.98 8.61 12.59
C ASN A 32 16.99 8.42 11.09
N VAL A 33 15.84 8.02 10.52
CA VAL A 33 15.63 7.87 9.08
C VAL A 33 14.34 8.57 8.69
N LEU A 34 14.39 9.45 7.70
CA LEU A 34 13.21 10.03 7.08
C LEU A 34 12.81 9.17 5.87
N CYS A 35 11.60 8.65 5.88
CA CYS A 35 10.98 7.94 4.77
C CYS A 35 9.89 8.83 4.20
N ALA A 36 9.92 9.11 2.90
CA ALA A 36 8.95 9.97 2.25
C ALA A 36 8.64 9.51 0.83
N THR A 37 7.40 9.70 0.41
CA THR A 37 6.95 9.52 -0.97
C THR A 37 5.99 10.63 -1.37
N SER A 38 5.91 10.88 -2.67
CA SER A 38 4.92 11.78 -3.25
C SER A 38 4.50 11.27 -4.62
N SER A 39 3.28 11.54 -5.02
CA SER A 39 2.78 11.35 -6.38
C SER A 39 1.89 12.49 -6.79
N HIS A 40 1.75 12.69 -8.09
CA HIS A 40 0.94 13.75 -8.65
C HIS A 40 0.27 13.27 -9.93
N PHE A 41 -1.05 13.36 -10.01
CA PHE A 41 -1.83 12.92 -11.16
C PHE A 41 -1.35 13.49 -12.50
N CYS A 42 -0.98 14.76 -12.54
CA CYS A 42 -0.52 15.45 -13.75
C CYS A 42 0.96 15.19 -14.10
N SER A 43 1.64 14.30 -13.39
CA SER A 43 3.02 13.90 -13.68
C SER A 43 3.10 12.70 -14.62
N ALA A 44 4.28 12.10 -14.75
CA ALA A 44 4.52 10.91 -15.57
C ALA A 44 3.57 9.73 -15.27
N GLU A 45 3.04 9.62 -14.06
CA GLU A 45 2.10 8.56 -13.68
C GLU A 45 0.80 8.57 -14.49
N LYS A 46 0.36 9.73 -14.99
CA LYS A 46 -0.83 9.82 -15.82
C LYS A 46 -0.76 8.92 -17.05
N GLN A 47 0.40 8.83 -17.68
CA GLN A 47 0.64 8.02 -18.88
C GLN A 47 0.54 6.52 -18.62
N PHE A 48 0.81 6.08 -17.39
CA PHE A 48 0.74 4.67 -17.00
C PHE A 48 -0.67 4.23 -16.63
N ARG A 49 -1.58 5.18 -16.35
CA ARG A 49 -2.92 4.86 -15.90
C ARG A 49 -3.92 4.63 -17.04
N PHE A 50 -3.81 5.42 -18.08
CA PHE A 50 -4.65 5.30 -19.29
C PHE A 50 -4.05 6.13 -20.44
N PRO A 51 -4.30 5.72 -21.69
CA PRO A 51 -3.83 6.48 -22.85
C PRO A 51 -4.42 7.89 -22.86
N LEU A 52 -3.56 8.90 -22.97
CA LEU A 52 -3.98 10.32 -22.97
C LEU A 52 -4.87 10.64 -24.18
N GLU A 53 -4.63 9.97 -25.30
CA GLU A 53 -5.35 10.13 -26.56
C GLU A 53 -6.82 9.72 -26.45
N LEU A 54 -7.16 8.80 -25.57
CA LEU A 54 -8.53 8.35 -25.33
C LEU A 54 -9.31 9.26 -24.36
N GLY A 55 -8.68 10.30 -23.86
CA GLY A 55 -9.30 11.28 -22.99
C GLY A 55 -9.81 10.67 -21.67
N ASN A 56 -11.09 10.82 -21.39
CA ASN A 56 -11.69 10.40 -20.12
C ASN A 56 -12.39 9.03 -20.16
N GLN A 57 -12.17 8.24 -21.19
CA GLN A 57 -12.76 6.90 -21.29
C GLN A 57 -11.97 5.93 -20.40
N ARG A 58 -12.38 5.84 -19.14
CA ARG A 58 -11.77 4.98 -18.15
C ARG A 58 -12.67 3.80 -17.81
N PRO A 59 -12.18 2.54 -17.83
CA PRO A 59 -12.97 1.41 -17.41
C PRO A 59 -13.28 1.47 -15.90
N PRO A 60 -14.35 0.79 -15.43
CA PRO A 60 -14.70 0.75 -14.01
C PRO A 60 -13.60 0.18 -13.09
N THR A 61 -12.65 -0.57 -13.68
CA THR A 61 -11.49 -1.15 -12.98
C THR A 61 -10.37 -0.15 -12.75
N SER A 62 -10.36 0.97 -13.47
CA SER A 62 -9.30 1.97 -13.39
C SER A 62 -9.26 2.67 -12.04
N GLN A 63 -8.09 3.15 -11.68
CA GLN A 63 -7.84 3.89 -10.46
C GLN A 63 -7.32 5.30 -10.79
N TRP A 64 -7.49 6.21 -9.85
CA TRP A 64 -7.01 7.59 -9.98
C TRP A 64 -5.71 7.79 -9.21
N THR A 65 -4.69 8.34 -9.85
CA THR A 65 -3.44 8.67 -9.15
C THR A 65 -3.70 9.71 -8.07
N VAL A 66 -3.32 9.39 -6.85
CA VAL A 66 -3.41 10.31 -5.71
C VAL A 66 -2.38 11.43 -5.87
N THR A 67 -2.85 12.68 -5.86
CA THR A 67 -1.96 13.83 -5.68
C THR A 67 -1.77 14.06 -4.19
N GLY A 68 -0.59 13.77 -3.69
CA GLY A 68 -0.30 13.85 -2.27
C GLY A 68 1.12 13.43 -1.92
N SER A 69 1.37 13.40 -0.63
CA SER A 69 2.64 12.94 -0.07
C SER A 69 2.43 12.33 1.31
N GLY A 70 3.36 11.50 1.73
CA GLY A 70 3.45 11.00 3.09
C GLY A 70 4.90 10.93 3.53
N ALA A 71 5.15 11.24 4.79
CA ALA A 71 6.47 11.15 5.38
C ALA A 71 6.40 10.63 6.80
N ALA A 72 7.40 9.85 7.18
CA ALA A 72 7.58 9.35 8.53
C ALA A 72 9.04 9.45 8.95
N VAL A 73 9.28 9.93 10.16
CA VAL A 73 10.59 9.87 10.80
C VAL A 73 10.62 8.64 11.69
N LEU A 74 11.53 7.72 11.39
CA LEU A 74 11.82 6.55 12.21
C LEU A 74 12.99 6.85 13.14
N SER A 75 12.93 6.34 14.37
CA SER A 75 13.94 6.53 15.40
C SER A 75 14.08 5.25 16.22
N LYS A 76 15.26 5.00 16.79
CA LYS A 76 15.52 3.83 17.66
C LYS A 76 14.73 3.83 18.95
N SER A 77 14.32 5.00 19.42
CA SER A 77 13.62 5.19 20.69
C SER A 77 12.51 6.20 20.54
N GLY A 78 11.47 6.09 21.36
CA GLY A 78 10.34 6.99 21.34
C GLY A 78 9.13 6.39 22.08
N THR A 79 8.05 7.16 22.10
CA THR A 79 6.77 6.76 22.71
C THR A 79 5.67 6.53 21.66
N GLY A 80 6.02 6.68 20.38
CA GLY A 80 5.08 6.56 19.26
C GLY A 80 4.75 5.11 18.88
N PRO A 81 3.98 4.88 17.84
CA PRO A 81 3.80 3.55 17.28
C PRO A 81 5.13 2.93 16.86
N PHE A 82 5.29 1.63 17.05
CA PHE A 82 6.53 0.90 16.76
C PHE A 82 6.34 -0.01 15.56
N ILE A 83 7.33 -0.03 14.66
CA ILE A 83 7.47 -1.08 13.65
C ILE A 83 8.14 -2.27 14.33
N THR A 84 7.42 -3.35 14.52
CA THR A 84 7.88 -4.52 15.28
C THR A 84 8.33 -5.67 14.38
N HIS A 85 7.77 -5.77 13.20
CA HIS A 85 8.05 -6.84 12.22
C HIS A 85 7.97 -6.27 10.81
N ILE A 86 8.83 -6.77 9.95
CA ILE A 86 8.79 -6.54 8.51
C ILE A 86 8.81 -7.90 7.80
N THR A 87 8.05 -8.01 6.71
CA THR A 87 7.99 -9.22 5.89
C THR A 87 8.14 -8.79 4.44
N PRO A 88 9.33 -8.92 3.85
CA PRO A 88 9.51 -8.67 2.43
C PRO A 88 8.65 -9.64 1.62
N GLY A 89 7.87 -9.11 0.68
CA GLY A 89 7.09 -9.89 -0.25
C GLY A 89 7.95 -10.42 -1.40
N LYS A 90 7.34 -11.22 -2.26
CA LYS A 90 7.94 -11.71 -3.50
C LYS A 90 7.10 -11.28 -4.70
N ILE A 91 7.67 -11.40 -5.89
CA ILE A 91 6.93 -11.21 -7.13
C ILE A 91 5.93 -12.35 -7.29
N VAL A 92 4.66 -12.00 -7.51
CA VAL A 92 3.57 -12.94 -7.82
C VAL A 92 2.92 -12.48 -9.11
N ASP A 93 3.03 -13.30 -10.15
CA ASP A 93 2.40 -13.04 -11.44
C ASP A 93 1.33 -14.11 -11.71
N MET A 94 0.08 -13.68 -11.85
CA MET A 94 -1.07 -14.52 -12.20
C MET A 94 -1.51 -14.34 -13.65
N GLY A 95 -0.68 -13.70 -14.47
CA GLY A 95 -0.95 -13.49 -15.89
C GLY A 95 -2.01 -12.42 -16.19
N ILE A 96 -2.24 -11.48 -15.31
CA ILE A 96 -3.17 -10.36 -15.55
C ILE A 96 -2.53 -9.38 -16.52
N LYS A 97 -3.11 -9.25 -17.70
CA LYS A 97 -2.59 -8.41 -18.79
C LYS A 97 -3.32 -7.07 -18.94
N ASP A 98 -4.44 -6.89 -18.26
CA ASP A 98 -5.20 -5.63 -18.33
C ASP A 98 -4.50 -4.55 -17.47
N ALA A 99 -3.82 -3.64 -18.13
CA ALA A 99 -3.14 -2.50 -17.49
C ALA A 99 -4.10 -1.56 -16.74
N ASN A 100 -5.40 -1.59 -17.04
CA ASN A 100 -6.40 -0.80 -16.34
C ASN A 100 -6.95 -1.49 -15.08
N ASN A 101 -6.52 -2.72 -14.80
CA ASN A 101 -6.97 -3.49 -13.63
C ASN A 101 -5.79 -3.85 -12.72
N MET A 102 -5.11 -2.83 -12.23
CA MET A 102 -3.97 -3.01 -11.32
C MET A 102 -4.36 -3.69 -10.01
N GLY A 103 -5.58 -3.45 -9.52
CA GLY A 103 -6.08 -4.11 -8.32
C GLY A 103 -6.09 -5.64 -8.44
N ALA A 104 -6.54 -6.17 -9.59
CA ALA A 104 -6.49 -7.62 -9.84
C ALA A 104 -5.05 -8.14 -9.95
N ALA A 105 -4.15 -7.38 -10.56
CA ALA A 105 -2.75 -7.77 -10.67
C ALA A 105 -2.03 -7.81 -9.32
N MET A 106 -2.33 -6.86 -8.42
CA MET A 106 -1.68 -6.72 -7.12
C MET A 106 -2.29 -7.60 -6.02
N ALA A 107 -3.58 -7.93 -6.09
CA ALA A 107 -4.29 -8.66 -5.04
C ALA A 107 -3.63 -10.01 -4.67
N PRO A 108 -3.17 -10.86 -5.61
CA PRO A 108 -2.49 -12.11 -5.28
C PRO A 108 -1.17 -11.91 -4.53
N ALA A 109 -0.40 -10.88 -4.87
CA ALA A 109 0.85 -10.55 -4.19
C ALA A 109 0.59 -10.05 -2.76
N ALA A 110 -0.43 -9.20 -2.57
CA ALA A 110 -0.85 -8.75 -1.25
C ALA A 110 -1.26 -9.93 -0.36
N LEU A 111 -2.06 -10.86 -0.89
CA LEU A 111 -2.49 -12.03 -0.16
C LEU A 111 -1.32 -12.97 0.18
N ASP A 112 -0.42 -13.23 -0.76
CA ASP A 112 0.77 -14.07 -0.51
C ASP A 112 1.62 -13.49 0.64
N THR A 113 1.85 -12.19 0.61
CA THR A 113 2.60 -11.49 1.68
C THR A 113 1.85 -11.53 3.01
N LEU A 114 0.53 -11.34 3.01
CA LEU A 114 -0.31 -11.45 4.20
C LEU A 114 -0.19 -12.84 4.84
N ILE A 115 -0.40 -13.90 4.06
CA ILE A 115 -0.35 -15.28 4.56
C ILE A 115 1.05 -15.62 5.04
N THR A 116 2.07 -15.22 4.31
CA THR A 116 3.47 -15.41 4.70
C THR A 116 3.75 -14.73 6.04
N HIS A 117 3.33 -13.48 6.20
CA HIS A 117 3.49 -12.73 7.45
C HIS A 117 2.80 -13.43 8.63
N LEU A 118 1.55 -13.84 8.46
CA LEU A 118 0.80 -14.53 9.52
C LEU A 118 1.47 -15.84 9.94
N ARG A 119 1.92 -16.62 8.97
CA ARG A 119 2.61 -17.89 9.21
C ARG A 119 3.96 -17.68 9.91
N ASP A 120 4.79 -16.78 9.37
CA ASP A 120 6.17 -16.59 9.84
C ASP A 120 6.23 -15.93 11.22
N THR A 121 5.17 -15.21 11.60
CA THR A 121 5.04 -14.60 12.94
C THR A 121 4.17 -15.42 13.91
N ASP A 122 3.63 -16.56 13.46
CA ASP A 122 2.65 -17.39 14.20
C ASP A 122 1.45 -16.58 14.72
N ARG A 123 0.90 -15.70 13.84
CA ARG A 123 -0.21 -14.81 14.19
C ARG A 123 -1.46 -15.17 13.39
N LYS A 124 -2.62 -14.95 14.02
CA LYS A 124 -3.92 -15.00 13.34
C LYS A 124 -4.33 -13.60 12.91
N PRO A 125 -5.22 -13.45 11.91
CA PRO A 125 -5.76 -12.15 11.53
C PRO A 125 -6.32 -11.35 12.72
N SER A 126 -6.99 -12.02 13.67
CA SER A 126 -7.55 -11.41 14.87
C SER A 126 -6.53 -10.80 15.84
N TYR A 127 -5.23 -10.99 15.60
CA TYR A 127 -4.18 -10.29 16.32
C TYR A 127 -4.15 -8.79 15.99
N TYR A 128 -4.62 -8.42 14.79
CA TYR A 128 -4.61 -7.05 14.30
C TYR A 128 -5.98 -6.40 14.45
N ASP A 129 -5.99 -5.13 14.83
CA ASP A 129 -7.19 -4.29 14.82
C ASP A 129 -7.55 -3.88 13.39
N ALA A 130 -6.55 -3.78 12.51
CA ALA A 130 -6.74 -3.51 11.10
C ALA A 130 -5.62 -4.13 10.24
N ILE A 131 -6.00 -4.66 9.08
CA ILE A 131 -5.10 -5.07 8.00
C ILE A 131 -5.36 -4.11 6.84
N ILE A 132 -4.32 -3.42 6.36
CA ILE A 132 -4.47 -2.31 5.43
C ILE A 132 -3.57 -2.54 4.22
N THR A 133 -4.16 -2.52 3.04
CA THR A 133 -3.40 -2.47 1.78
C THR A 133 -3.25 -1.05 1.25
N GLY A 134 -2.32 -0.88 0.32
CA GLY A 134 -1.91 0.44 -0.18
C GLY A 134 -2.88 1.06 -1.15
N ASP A 135 -3.14 0.39 -2.25
CA ASP A 135 -3.87 0.96 -3.37
C ASP A 135 -4.44 -0.09 -4.33
N LEU A 136 -4.95 -1.18 -3.77
CA LEU A 136 -5.65 -2.20 -4.56
C LEU A 136 -7.00 -1.69 -5.09
N GLY A 137 -7.55 -0.68 -4.45
CA GLY A 137 -8.86 -0.13 -4.76
C GLY A 137 -10.00 -1.08 -4.43
N HIS A 138 -11.21 -0.72 -4.84
CA HIS A 138 -12.41 -1.53 -4.54
C HIS A 138 -12.30 -2.95 -5.09
N ILE A 139 -11.91 -3.09 -6.34
CA ILE A 139 -11.83 -4.40 -7.02
C ILE A 139 -10.75 -5.29 -6.39
N GLY A 140 -9.54 -4.78 -6.21
CA GLY A 140 -8.46 -5.55 -5.61
C GLY A 140 -8.73 -5.90 -4.15
N LYS A 141 -9.38 -5.00 -3.40
CA LYS A 141 -9.84 -5.28 -2.04
C LYS A 141 -10.79 -6.48 -1.99
N ASP A 142 -11.80 -6.49 -2.86
CA ASP A 142 -12.79 -7.58 -2.89
C ASP A 142 -12.12 -8.91 -3.27
N ILE A 143 -11.22 -8.89 -4.26
CA ILE A 143 -10.44 -10.07 -4.65
C ILE A 143 -9.61 -10.62 -3.47
N VAL A 144 -8.93 -9.76 -2.71
CA VAL A 144 -8.13 -10.21 -1.54
C VAL A 144 -9.04 -10.88 -0.50
N ILE A 145 -10.23 -10.31 -0.23
CA ILE A 145 -11.17 -10.89 0.72
C ILE A 145 -11.62 -12.29 0.27
N GLU A 146 -12.04 -12.44 -0.97
CA GLU A 146 -12.48 -13.72 -1.55
C GLU A 146 -11.34 -14.75 -1.53
N LEU A 147 -10.17 -14.38 -2.01
CA LEU A 147 -9.02 -15.28 -2.03
C LEU A 147 -8.56 -15.67 -0.61
N ALA A 148 -8.63 -14.77 0.36
CA ALA A 148 -8.30 -15.06 1.76
C ALA A 148 -9.28 -16.08 2.34
N GLU A 149 -10.58 -15.94 2.08
CA GLU A 149 -11.61 -16.91 2.51
C GLU A 149 -11.34 -18.30 1.93
N THR A 150 -10.96 -18.43 0.65
CA THR A 150 -10.61 -19.72 0.05
C THR A 150 -9.41 -20.39 0.72
N LYS A 151 -8.54 -19.61 1.37
CA LYS A 151 -7.37 -20.08 2.13
C LYS A 151 -7.66 -20.26 3.62
N GLY A 152 -8.91 -20.06 4.06
CA GLY A 152 -9.32 -20.20 5.46
C GLY A 152 -9.03 -18.98 6.35
N TYR A 153 -8.71 -17.84 5.77
CA TYR A 153 -8.48 -16.61 6.52
C TYR A 153 -9.67 -15.67 6.43
N ASN A 154 -10.38 -15.46 7.52
CA ASN A 154 -11.44 -14.45 7.59
C ASN A 154 -10.85 -13.10 8.00
N ILE A 155 -10.73 -12.19 7.04
CA ILE A 155 -10.18 -10.84 7.25
C ILE A 155 -11.21 -9.73 7.01
N LYS A 156 -12.38 -10.04 6.50
CA LYS A 156 -13.37 -9.09 5.96
C LYS A 156 -13.70 -7.95 6.92
N SER A 157 -13.82 -8.21 8.22
CA SER A 157 -14.22 -7.21 9.21
C SER A 157 -13.10 -6.23 9.61
N ILE A 158 -11.84 -6.61 9.39
CA ILE A 158 -10.66 -5.83 9.79
C ILE A 158 -9.80 -5.36 8.61
N TYR A 159 -10.18 -5.75 7.38
CA TYR A 159 -9.42 -5.45 6.18
C TYR A 159 -9.95 -4.21 5.46
N ASN A 160 -9.05 -3.32 5.09
CA ASN A 160 -9.36 -2.17 4.26
C ASN A 160 -8.19 -1.83 3.33
N ASP A 161 -8.41 -0.85 2.45
CA ASP A 161 -7.45 -0.42 1.43
C ASP A 161 -7.36 1.11 1.41
N CYS A 162 -6.15 1.65 1.33
CA CYS A 162 -5.96 3.11 1.33
C CYS A 162 -6.55 3.76 0.07
N GLY A 163 -6.52 3.09 -1.08
CA GLY A 163 -7.15 3.59 -2.29
C GLY A 163 -8.67 3.71 -2.18
N VAL A 164 -9.29 2.80 -1.41
CA VAL A 164 -10.72 2.86 -1.08
C VAL A 164 -11.02 4.02 -0.11
N LEU A 165 -10.14 4.25 0.85
CA LEU A 165 -10.33 5.30 1.87
C LEU A 165 -10.04 6.71 1.36
N MET A 166 -9.28 6.84 0.27
CA MET A 166 -8.80 8.12 -0.25
C MET A 166 -9.93 8.98 -0.84
N PHE A 167 -10.89 8.35 -1.50
CA PHE A 167 -11.94 9.02 -2.24
C PHE A 167 -13.32 8.53 -1.84
N ASP A 168 -14.30 9.42 -1.85
CA ASP A 168 -15.71 9.06 -1.70
C ASP A 168 -16.26 8.55 -3.05
N LYS A 169 -16.55 7.25 -3.10
CA LYS A 169 -17.06 6.58 -4.30
C LYS A 169 -18.37 7.17 -4.83
N ASN A 170 -19.18 7.79 -3.97
CA ASN A 170 -20.51 8.28 -4.35
C ASN A 170 -20.47 9.69 -4.94
N THR A 171 -19.44 10.46 -4.61
CA THR A 171 -19.35 11.89 -4.99
C THR A 171 -18.15 12.21 -5.88
N GLN A 172 -17.19 11.27 -5.98
CA GLN A 172 -15.96 11.46 -6.75
C GLN A 172 -15.82 10.36 -7.81
N ASP A 173 -15.61 10.78 -9.06
CA ASP A 173 -15.45 9.88 -10.20
C ASP A 173 -14.03 9.28 -10.24
N THR A 174 -13.75 8.34 -9.34
CA THR A 174 -12.46 7.64 -9.23
C THR A 174 -12.54 6.14 -9.50
N HIS A 175 -13.70 5.64 -9.94
CA HIS A 175 -13.98 4.25 -10.27
C HIS A 175 -13.53 3.26 -9.18
N SER A 176 -12.38 2.57 -9.36
CA SER A 176 -11.88 1.61 -8.36
C SER A 176 -11.13 2.27 -7.20
N GLY A 177 -11.03 3.60 -7.16
CA GLY A 177 -10.43 4.33 -6.04
C GLY A 177 -9.07 4.93 -6.34
N GLY A 178 -8.32 5.27 -5.31
CA GLY A 178 -7.00 5.88 -5.41
C GLY A 178 -5.88 4.87 -5.68
N SER A 179 -4.79 5.36 -6.27
CA SER A 179 -3.57 4.59 -6.49
C SER A 179 -2.35 5.50 -6.56
N GLY A 180 -1.16 4.91 -6.59
CA GLY A 180 0.11 5.62 -6.68
C GLY A 180 0.94 5.56 -5.40
N CYS A 181 2.22 5.86 -5.51
CA CYS A 181 3.15 5.71 -4.39
C CYS A 181 2.84 6.59 -3.18
N ALA A 182 2.13 7.72 -3.37
CA ALA A 182 1.67 8.56 -2.26
C ALA A 182 0.36 8.08 -1.64
N CYS A 183 -0.40 7.17 -2.24
CA CYS A 183 -1.71 6.78 -1.73
C CYS A 183 -1.60 6.27 -0.29
N ILE A 184 -0.84 5.22 -0.07
CA ILE A 184 -0.61 4.64 1.26
C ILE A 184 0.08 5.63 2.21
N GLY A 185 1.06 6.40 1.71
CA GLY A 185 1.78 7.40 2.51
C GLY A 185 0.86 8.48 3.06
N THR A 186 -0.03 9.01 2.22
CA THR A 186 -0.99 10.06 2.61
C THR A 186 -2.01 9.54 3.61
N VAL A 187 -2.63 8.38 3.33
CA VAL A 187 -3.66 7.80 4.22
C VAL A 187 -3.05 7.32 5.53
N PHE A 188 -1.87 6.70 5.49
CA PHE A 188 -1.18 6.30 6.71
C PHE A 188 -0.84 7.51 7.58
N SER A 189 -0.16 8.52 7.02
CA SER A 189 0.29 9.70 7.78
C SER A 189 -0.88 10.55 8.28
N GLY A 190 -1.92 10.73 7.48
CA GLY A 190 -3.06 11.57 7.81
C GLY A 190 -4.11 10.89 8.70
N TYR A 191 -4.29 9.58 8.59
CA TYR A 191 -5.36 8.86 9.25
C TYR A 191 -4.86 7.77 10.19
N PHE A 192 -4.19 6.72 9.71
CA PHE A 192 -3.84 5.57 10.55
C PHE A 192 -2.82 5.90 11.63
N PHE A 193 -1.84 6.73 11.34
CA PHE A 193 -0.88 7.16 12.35
C PHE A 193 -1.55 7.88 13.53
N LYS A 194 -2.56 8.70 13.23
CA LYS A 194 -3.36 9.37 14.27
C LYS A 194 -4.18 8.35 15.08
N GLN A 195 -4.82 7.37 14.42
CA GLN A 195 -5.57 6.32 15.10
C GLN A 195 -4.67 5.51 16.06
N LEU A 196 -3.46 5.19 15.65
CA LEU A 196 -2.46 4.52 16.48
C LEU A 196 -2.01 5.41 17.65
N LYS A 197 -1.71 6.68 17.39
CA LYS A 197 -1.29 7.65 18.42
C LYS A 197 -2.37 7.88 19.46
N ASP A 198 -3.62 7.97 19.05
CA ASP A 198 -4.79 8.14 19.91
C ASP A 198 -5.24 6.83 20.58
N ARG A 199 -4.54 5.71 20.33
CA ARG A 199 -4.83 4.35 20.82
C ARG A 199 -6.22 3.84 20.47
N LYS A 200 -6.81 4.33 19.39
CA LYS A 200 -8.05 3.79 18.81
C LYS A 200 -7.78 2.50 18.04
N LEU A 201 -6.60 2.39 17.48
CA LEU A 201 -6.00 1.16 16.96
C LEU A 201 -4.68 0.92 17.70
N ASN A 202 -4.39 -0.32 18.04
CA ASN A 202 -3.16 -0.68 18.77
C ASN A 202 -2.19 -1.46 17.89
N ARG A 203 -2.72 -2.27 16.97
CA ARG A 203 -1.93 -3.15 16.10
C ARG A 203 -2.52 -3.14 14.70
N ILE A 204 -1.76 -2.65 13.75
CA ILE A 204 -2.11 -2.71 12.35
C ILE A 204 -1.08 -3.51 11.56
N LEU A 205 -1.50 -4.16 10.50
CA LEU A 205 -0.64 -4.72 9.49
C LEU A 205 -0.77 -3.87 8.23
N LEU A 206 0.31 -3.19 7.86
CA LEU A 206 0.37 -2.34 6.68
C LEU A 206 1.07 -3.10 5.55
N ILE A 207 0.37 -3.32 4.45
CA ILE A 207 0.84 -4.09 3.29
C ILE A 207 0.86 -3.17 2.08
N ALA A 208 1.96 -3.12 1.36
CA ALA A 208 2.02 -2.42 0.10
C ALA A 208 2.45 -3.34 -1.03
N THR A 209 1.88 -3.12 -2.18
CA THR A 209 2.20 -3.81 -3.43
C THR A 209 2.52 -2.79 -4.50
N GLY A 210 3.31 -3.17 -5.49
CA GLY A 210 3.58 -2.37 -6.66
C GLY A 210 3.34 -3.19 -7.92
N ALA A 211 2.66 -2.61 -8.90
CA ALA A 211 2.55 -3.16 -10.24
C ALA A 211 2.84 -2.06 -11.24
N LEU A 212 3.62 -2.42 -12.26
CA LEU A 212 3.89 -1.57 -13.41
C LEU A 212 3.59 -2.40 -14.65
N THR A 213 2.34 -2.31 -15.08
CA THR A 213 1.88 -3.01 -16.29
C THR A 213 2.04 -2.10 -17.49
N ASN A 214 2.70 -2.57 -18.52
CA ASN A 214 2.74 -1.89 -19.82
C ASN A 214 2.34 -2.86 -20.95
N ALA A 215 2.00 -2.31 -22.11
CA ALA A 215 1.51 -3.10 -23.24
C ALA A 215 2.57 -4.05 -23.87
N THR A 216 3.81 -3.99 -23.42
CA THR A 216 4.95 -4.75 -23.98
C THR A 216 5.51 -5.83 -23.06
N THR A 217 4.95 -6.01 -21.87
CA THR A 217 5.33 -7.07 -20.93
C THR A 217 4.29 -8.17 -20.83
#